data_67546b31da1ebcf1c2a510bdda490b55
#
_entry.id   67546b31da1ebcf1c2a510bdda490b55
#
_cell.length_a   1.000
_cell.length_b   1.000
_cell.length_c   1.000
_cell.angle_alpha   90.00
_cell.angle_beta   90.00
_cell.angle_gamma   90.00
#
_symmetry.space_group_name_H-M   'P 1'
#
loop_
_entity.id
_entity.type
_entity.pdbx_description
1 polymer ?
#
loop_
_entity_poly.entity_id
_entity_poly.type
_entity_poly.pdbx_seq_one_letter_code
_entity_poly.pdbx_strand_id
1 'polypeptide(L)'
;REVINTKPLSDIIVEEILPGKDVKDDELLINYCKKMVKTNWHPVGTCKMGKDNDGMAVLNSNLQVRGIKNLRVFDVSMMPTIVAANTNAPAMAIADKATDIMLEGR
;
A
#
# COMPACT_ATOMS: atom_id res chain seq x y z
N ARG A 1 -17.61 -14.16 1.35
CA ARG A 1 -18.99 -14.73 1.49
C ARG A 1 -19.30 -15.21 2.89
N GLU A 2 -18.41 -15.90 3.57
CA GLU A 2 -18.63 -16.32 4.95
C GLU A 2 -19.08 -15.16 5.84
N VAL A 3 -18.42 -14.02 5.76
CA VAL A 3 -18.76 -12.83 6.56
C VAL A 3 -20.18 -12.35 6.30
N ILE A 4 -20.60 -12.23 5.04
CA ILE A 4 -21.95 -11.74 4.70
C ILE A 4 -23.05 -12.75 5.05
N ASN A 5 -22.70 -14.03 5.19
CA ASN A 5 -23.62 -15.10 5.60
C ASN A 5 -23.62 -15.35 7.13
N THR A 6 -22.85 -14.56 7.88
CA THR A 6 -22.77 -14.67 9.35
C THR A 6 -23.63 -13.62 10.02
N LYS A 7 -24.36 -14.01 11.07
CA LYS A 7 -25.17 -13.08 11.89
C LYS A 7 -24.28 -12.09 12.65
N PRO A 8 -24.70 -10.85 12.85
CA PRO A 8 -26.02 -10.28 12.49
C PRO A 8 -26.11 -9.78 11.03
N LEU A 9 -24.99 -9.81 10.26
CA LEU A 9 -24.95 -9.21 8.92
C LEU A 9 -25.92 -9.89 7.95
N SER A 10 -26.02 -11.23 8.01
CA SER A 10 -26.95 -12.01 7.18
C SER A 10 -28.42 -11.67 7.39
N ASP A 11 -28.79 -11.07 8.54
CA ASP A 11 -30.19 -10.73 8.84
C ASP A 11 -30.64 -9.46 8.09
N ILE A 12 -29.70 -8.64 7.58
CA ILE A 12 -29.99 -7.38 6.88
C ILE A 12 -29.60 -7.41 5.41
N ILE A 13 -28.88 -8.43 4.95
CA ILE A 13 -28.51 -8.58 3.53
C ILE A 13 -29.65 -9.30 2.79
N VAL A 14 -30.16 -8.64 1.76
CA VAL A 14 -31.24 -9.18 0.92
C VAL A 14 -30.68 -10.14 -0.13
N GLU A 15 -29.63 -9.70 -0.85
CA GLU A 15 -29.00 -10.52 -1.88
C GLU A 15 -27.56 -10.06 -2.17
N GLU A 16 -26.75 -10.95 -2.72
CA GLU A 16 -25.43 -10.66 -3.27
C GLU A 16 -25.59 -10.24 -4.74
N ILE A 17 -25.32 -8.99 -5.04
CA ILE A 17 -25.41 -8.45 -6.41
C ILE A 17 -24.14 -8.81 -7.21
N LEU A 18 -22.97 -8.63 -6.61
CA LEU A 18 -21.67 -8.91 -7.23
C LEU A 18 -20.78 -9.75 -6.29
N PRO A 19 -20.16 -10.82 -6.76
CA PRO A 19 -20.23 -11.39 -8.11
C PRO A 19 -21.59 -12.03 -8.47
N GLY A 20 -22.49 -12.18 -7.52
CA GLY A 20 -23.81 -12.76 -7.68
C GLY A 20 -23.84 -14.27 -7.38
N LYS A 21 -25.05 -14.76 -7.11
CA LYS A 21 -25.32 -16.12 -6.65
C LYS A 21 -24.89 -17.23 -7.63
N ASP A 22 -24.70 -16.91 -8.90
CA ASP A 22 -24.32 -17.89 -9.93
C ASP A 22 -22.82 -18.17 -9.95
N VAL A 23 -21.99 -17.33 -9.31
CA VAL A 23 -20.56 -17.56 -9.14
C VAL A 23 -20.33 -18.41 -7.89
N LYS A 24 -20.37 -19.74 -8.04
CA LYS A 24 -20.39 -20.68 -6.91
C LYS A 24 -19.05 -21.33 -6.60
N ASP A 25 -18.20 -21.49 -7.60
CA ASP A 25 -16.90 -22.15 -7.45
C ASP A 25 -15.73 -21.13 -7.47
N ASP A 26 -14.57 -21.60 -7.04
CA ASP A 26 -13.36 -20.78 -6.91
C ASP A 26 -12.84 -20.32 -8.28
N GLU A 27 -13.02 -21.12 -9.34
CA GLU A 27 -12.55 -20.76 -10.69
C GLU A 27 -13.34 -19.57 -11.23
N LEU A 28 -14.66 -19.59 -11.12
CA LEU A 28 -15.53 -18.48 -11.50
C LEU A 28 -15.25 -17.24 -10.63
N LEU A 29 -15.00 -17.44 -9.33
CA LEU A 29 -14.66 -16.34 -8.43
C LEU A 29 -13.32 -15.71 -8.80
N ILE A 30 -12.29 -16.50 -9.10
CA ILE A 30 -10.99 -16.01 -9.57
C ILE A 30 -11.15 -15.22 -10.88
N ASN A 31 -11.92 -15.75 -11.82
CA ASN A 31 -12.18 -15.06 -13.08
C ASN A 31 -12.94 -13.73 -12.89
N TYR A 32 -13.87 -13.70 -11.97
CA TYR A 32 -14.53 -12.45 -11.55
C TYR A 32 -13.51 -11.46 -10.97
N CYS A 33 -12.70 -11.90 -10.01
CA CYS A 33 -11.67 -11.05 -9.40
C CYS A 33 -10.70 -10.48 -10.44
N LYS A 34 -10.21 -11.30 -11.39
CA LYS A 34 -9.33 -10.84 -12.48
C LYS A 34 -9.94 -9.74 -13.34
N LYS A 35 -11.26 -9.78 -13.55
CA LYS A 35 -11.98 -8.78 -14.34
C LYS A 35 -12.28 -7.50 -13.55
N MET A 36 -12.48 -7.63 -12.24
CA MET A 36 -13.00 -6.55 -11.40
C MET A 36 -11.95 -5.87 -10.53
N VAL A 37 -10.74 -6.45 -10.43
CA VAL A 37 -9.66 -5.87 -9.64
C VAL A 37 -9.29 -4.47 -10.13
N LYS A 38 -9.17 -3.55 -9.19
CA LYS A 38 -8.78 -2.15 -9.43
C LYS A 38 -7.73 -1.72 -8.41
N THR A 39 -7.03 -0.65 -8.73
CA THR A 39 -6.16 0.02 -7.76
C THR A 39 -7.00 0.56 -6.60
N ASN A 40 -6.46 0.48 -5.38
CA ASN A 40 -7.06 1.11 -4.20
C ASN A 40 -6.42 2.47 -3.89
N TRP A 41 -5.75 3.08 -4.86
CA TRP A 41 -5.18 4.43 -4.79
C TRP A 41 -4.09 4.61 -3.71
N HIS A 42 -3.33 3.55 -3.46
CA HIS A 42 -2.21 3.57 -2.50
C HIS A 42 -0.87 3.29 -3.21
N PRO A 43 -0.43 4.14 -4.17
CA PRO A 43 0.86 3.95 -4.83
C PRO A 43 2.01 4.27 -3.88
N VAL A 44 3.08 3.45 -3.94
CA VAL A 44 4.30 3.64 -3.15
C VAL A 44 5.53 3.28 -3.99
N GLY A 45 6.74 3.58 -3.51
CA GLY A 45 7.98 2.98 -3.99
C GLY A 45 8.63 3.64 -5.21
N THR A 46 8.10 4.73 -5.75
CA THR A 46 8.70 5.40 -6.92
C THR A 46 10.04 6.08 -6.62
N CYS A 47 10.30 6.41 -5.35
CA CYS A 47 11.58 6.89 -4.84
C CYS A 47 12.11 5.97 -3.73
N LYS A 48 11.98 4.64 -3.89
CA LYS A 48 12.24 3.69 -2.81
C LYS A 48 13.62 3.87 -2.18
N MET A 49 13.66 3.76 -0.86
CA MET A 49 14.92 3.66 -0.14
C MET A 49 15.46 2.22 -0.20
N GLY A 50 16.76 2.07 -0.06
CA GLY A 50 17.39 0.75 -0.05
C GLY A 50 18.83 0.78 0.43
N LYS A 51 19.40 -0.42 0.56
CA LYS A 51 20.81 -0.62 0.92
C LYS A 51 21.73 -0.16 -0.21
N ASP A 52 23.00 0.12 0.10
CA ASP A 52 23.96 0.63 -0.87
C ASP A 52 24.18 -0.27 -2.09
N ASN A 53 23.98 -1.57 -1.94
CA ASN A 53 24.06 -2.55 -3.02
C ASN A 53 22.75 -2.72 -3.82
N ASP A 54 21.68 -2.01 -3.49
CA ASP A 54 20.44 -1.97 -4.28
C ASP A 54 20.54 -0.92 -5.37
N GLY A 55 20.86 -1.35 -6.60
CA GLY A 55 20.95 -0.48 -7.77
C GLY A 55 19.64 0.20 -8.18
N MET A 56 18.50 -0.25 -7.65
CA MET A 56 17.18 0.35 -7.91
C MET A 56 16.75 1.33 -6.81
N ALA A 57 17.51 1.46 -5.73
CA ALA A 57 17.20 2.39 -4.66
C ALA A 57 17.54 3.83 -5.07
N VAL A 58 16.55 4.72 -4.97
CA VAL A 58 16.69 6.16 -5.21
C VAL A 58 17.25 6.86 -3.97
N LEU A 59 16.89 6.38 -2.78
CA LEU A 59 17.26 6.98 -1.51
C LEU A 59 18.17 6.06 -0.69
N ASN A 60 19.04 6.68 0.11
CA ASN A 60 19.75 6.00 1.19
C ASN A 60 18.90 5.94 2.48
N SER A 61 19.43 5.34 3.56
CA SER A 61 18.74 5.23 4.85
C SER A 61 18.45 6.55 5.56
N ASN A 62 19.11 7.63 5.14
CA ASN A 62 18.91 8.99 5.65
C ASN A 62 17.94 9.78 4.74
N LEU A 63 17.20 9.10 3.86
CA LEU A 63 16.23 9.66 2.93
C LEU A 63 16.84 10.67 1.93
N GLN A 64 18.15 10.62 1.73
CA GLN A 64 18.86 11.46 0.77
C GLN A 64 18.84 10.82 -0.61
N VAL A 65 18.59 11.62 -1.64
CA VAL A 65 18.64 11.18 -3.03
C VAL A 65 20.09 10.86 -3.41
N ARG A 66 20.32 9.66 -3.90
CA ARG A 66 21.67 9.21 -4.30
C ARG A 66 22.18 10.01 -5.47
N GLY A 67 23.43 10.44 -5.37
CA GLY A 67 24.10 11.23 -6.40
C GLY A 67 23.73 12.71 -6.45
N ILE A 68 22.81 13.18 -5.61
CA ILE A 68 22.42 14.60 -5.52
C ILE A 68 22.59 15.08 -4.08
N LYS A 69 23.34 16.19 -3.94
CA LYS A 69 23.56 16.80 -2.62
C LYS A 69 22.35 17.62 -2.18
N ASN A 70 22.07 17.62 -0.88
CA ASN A 70 21.05 18.46 -0.23
C ASN A 70 19.61 18.24 -0.72
N LEU A 71 19.31 17.05 -1.26
CA LEU A 71 17.96 16.67 -1.67
C LEU A 71 17.51 15.43 -0.90
N ARG A 72 16.31 15.48 -0.35
CA ARG A 72 15.64 14.37 0.36
C ARG A 72 14.23 14.19 -0.16
N VAL A 73 13.71 12.96 -0.04
CA VAL A 73 12.30 12.63 -0.29
C VAL A 73 11.79 11.83 0.91
N PHE A 74 10.67 12.25 1.51
CA PHE A 74 10.10 11.61 2.68
C PHE A 74 8.56 11.57 2.65
N ASP A 75 8.03 11.02 1.59
CA ASP A 75 6.64 10.64 1.45
C ASP A 75 6.53 9.12 1.21
N VAL A 76 5.34 8.61 0.93
CA VAL A 76 5.13 7.16 0.72
C VAL A 76 5.88 6.60 -0.49
N SER A 77 6.41 7.44 -1.38
CA SER A 77 7.25 6.97 -2.50
C SER A 77 8.58 6.37 -2.04
N MET A 78 9.05 6.72 -0.83
CA MET A 78 10.26 6.15 -0.25
C MET A 78 10.11 4.68 0.19
N MET A 79 8.89 4.17 0.36
CA MET A 79 8.66 2.81 0.84
C MET A 79 9.24 1.77 -0.12
N PRO A 80 10.07 0.81 0.34
CA PRO A 80 10.55 -0.29 -0.50
C PRO A 80 9.45 -1.23 -0.96
N THR A 81 8.43 -1.43 -0.11
CA THR A 81 7.26 -2.28 -0.34
C THR A 81 6.03 -1.63 0.26
N ILE A 82 4.85 -1.94 -0.30
CA ILE A 82 3.59 -1.48 0.25
C ILE A 82 3.31 -2.14 1.60
N VAL A 83 2.74 -1.38 2.52
CA VAL A 83 2.26 -1.91 3.81
C VAL A 83 0.94 -2.66 3.65
N ALA A 84 0.61 -3.54 4.61
CA ALA A 84 -0.63 -4.32 4.61
C ALA A 84 -1.86 -3.53 5.10
N ALA A 85 -1.87 -2.20 4.91
CA ALA A 85 -2.92 -1.29 5.35
C ALA A 85 -2.98 -0.06 4.45
N ASN A 86 -3.97 0.81 4.69
CA ASN A 86 -4.04 2.12 4.03
C ASN A 86 -2.79 2.95 4.33
N THR A 87 -2.33 3.70 3.33
CA THR A 87 -1.05 4.41 3.41
C THR A 87 -1.09 5.73 4.17
N ASN A 88 -2.26 6.21 4.63
CA ASN A 88 -2.37 7.50 5.31
C ASN A 88 -1.61 7.54 6.65
N ALA A 89 -1.85 6.59 7.55
CA ALA A 89 -1.14 6.53 8.82
C ALA A 89 0.39 6.32 8.64
N PRO A 90 0.86 5.40 7.79
CA PRO A 90 2.27 5.32 7.43
C PRO A 90 2.85 6.61 6.84
N ALA A 91 2.10 7.33 6.00
CA ALA A 91 2.57 8.61 5.44
C ALA A 91 2.85 9.65 6.54
N MET A 92 1.96 9.77 7.51
CA MET A 92 2.15 10.66 8.66
C MET A 92 3.35 10.24 9.52
N ALA A 93 3.48 8.93 9.82
CA ALA A 93 4.60 8.41 10.60
C ALA A 93 5.96 8.58 9.88
N ILE A 94 6.00 8.42 8.55
CA ILE A 94 7.18 8.69 7.74
C ILE A 94 7.56 10.16 7.81
N ALA A 95 6.60 11.08 7.66
CA ALA A 95 6.86 12.52 7.69
C ALA A 95 7.38 12.97 9.05
N ASP A 96 6.81 12.47 10.13
CA ASP A 96 7.24 12.72 11.50
C ASP A 96 8.68 12.24 11.73
N LYS A 97 8.96 10.95 11.47
CA LYS A 97 10.31 10.40 11.61
C LYS A 97 11.35 11.03 10.70
N ALA A 98 10.99 11.40 9.48
CA ALA A 98 11.88 12.08 8.56
C ALA A 98 12.26 13.48 9.04
N THR A 99 11.35 14.16 9.73
CA THR A 99 11.63 15.45 10.37
C THR A 99 12.72 15.31 11.43
N ASP A 100 12.65 14.28 12.29
CA ASP A 100 13.70 13.99 13.27
C ASP A 100 15.05 13.78 12.57
N ILE A 101 15.10 12.92 11.56
CA ILE A 101 16.33 12.65 10.78
C ILE A 101 16.92 13.93 10.18
N MET A 102 16.07 14.84 9.70
CA MET A 102 16.53 16.13 9.16
C MET A 102 17.13 17.04 10.25
N LEU A 103 16.51 17.07 11.43
CA LEU A 103 16.95 17.92 12.53
C LEU A 103 18.22 17.41 13.18
N GLU A 104 18.38 16.10 13.31
CA GLU A 104 19.57 15.44 13.85
C GLU A 104 20.79 15.57 12.91
N GLY A 105 20.57 15.65 11.62
CA GLY A 105 21.62 15.72 10.59
C GLY A 105 22.11 17.14 10.26
N ARG A 106 21.83 18.14 11.09
CA ARG A 106 22.31 19.53 10.95
C ARG A 106 23.66 19.75 11.55
#